data_9ee7f924ea7d98cf08c4c0f718bdcedd
#
_entry.id   9ee7f924ea7d98cf08c4c0f718bdcedd
#
_cell.length_a   1.000
_cell.length_b   1.000
_cell.length_c   1.000
_cell.angle_alpha   90.00
_cell.angle_beta   90.00
_cell.angle_gamma   90.00
#
_symmetry.space_group_name_H-M   'P 1'
#
loop_
_entity.id
_entity.type
_entity.pdbx_description
1 polymer ?
#
loop_
_entity_poly.entity_id
_entity_poly.type
_entity_poly.pdbx_seq_one_letter_code
_entity_poly.pdbx_strand_id
1 'polypeptide(L)'
;MKLGETEELRDTSIPKPLLSDYQRLLSSLPSRRLNTSKLIDNSEIFQNKLVDTVHFMEILSLKDSVERDTFFRKLPTLAKQLRCQIVLNKIFPLLTSALEYGSAAAPALNALLKTGSRLSVEEFYLKVLPTIVKLFASNDRAIRVALLQHIVQYGEPLSAQVVDDQVYPHVATGFSGTSAFLRELTLKSLLLLAPKLSQRNLSGSLLKYLSKLHVEEPAIRTNTTILLGNIASYLNMLEMLFFTNRFPMICEPVLLYSS
;
A
#
# COMPACT_ATOMS: atom_id res chain seq x y z
N MET A 1 47.77 -32.16 12.72
CA MET A 1 46.45 -32.73 12.94
C MET A 1 45.81 -32.81 11.54
N LYS A 2 45.76 -33.98 10.92
CA LYS A 2 45.07 -34.20 9.64
C LYS A 2 43.59 -34.34 9.99
N LEU A 3 42.79 -33.30 9.70
CA LEU A 3 41.35 -33.41 9.68
C LEU A 3 41.01 -34.45 8.59
N GLY A 4 40.29 -35.50 8.95
CA GLY A 4 39.88 -36.56 8.02
C GLY A 4 39.05 -35.99 6.89
N GLU A 5 39.59 -36.05 5.70
CA GLU A 5 39.13 -35.32 4.50
C GLU A 5 37.78 -35.79 3.94
N THR A 6 37.08 -36.75 4.54
CA THR A 6 35.94 -37.37 3.84
C THR A 6 34.69 -37.65 4.66
N GLU A 7 34.70 -37.68 5.97
CA GLU A 7 33.50 -38.02 6.74
C GLU A 7 32.66 -36.80 7.17
N GLU A 8 33.28 -35.67 7.47
CA GLU A 8 32.54 -34.43 7.83
C GLU A 8 31.78 -33.75 6.67
N LEU A 9 32.14 -34.12 5.44
CA LEU A 9 31.54 -33.52 4.21
C LEU A 9 30.27 -34.22 3.73
N ARG A 10 29.85 -35.28 4.41
CA ARG A 10 28.56 -35.97 4.14
C ARG A 10 27.41 -35.43 4.95
N ASP A 11 27.58 -34.29 5.63
CA ASP A 11 26.53 -33.69 6.38
C ASP A 11 25.42 -33.21 5.42
N THR A 12 24.30 -33.89 5.49
CA THR A 12 23.07 -33.58 4.71
C THR A 12 22.49 -32.22 5.05
N SER A 13 23.03 -31.51 6.05
CA SER A 13 22.63 -30.16 6.43
C SER A 13 23.13 -29.07 5.48
N ILE A 14 24.20 -29.33 4.70
CA ILE A 14 24.76 -28.34 3.77
C ILE A 14 23.99 -28.38 2.44
N PRO A 15 23.43 -27.26 1.99
CA PRO A 15 22.77 -27.19 0.68
C PRO A 15 23.70 -27.59 -0.45
N LYS A 16 23.22 -28.43 -1.35
CA LYS A 16 24.03 -28.91 -2.52
C LYS A 16 24.74 -27.80 -3.28
N PRO A 17 24.10 -26.64 -3.59
CA PRO A 17 24.76 -25.54 -4.31
C PRO A 17 25.94 -24.91 -3.53
N LEU A 18 25.97 -25.06 -2.21
CA LEU A 18 27.05 -24.51 -1.36
C LEU A 18 28.18 -25.51 -1.13
N LEU A 19 27.98 -26.80 -1.39
CA LEU A 19 28.93 -27.87 -1.00
C LEU A 19 30.31 -27.67 -1.61
N SER A 20 30.37 -27.34 -2.90
CA SER A 20 31.64 -27.11 -3.59
C SER A 20 32.42 -25.92 -3.07
N ASP A 21 31.71 -24.84 -2.76
CA ASP A 21 32.30 -23.61 -2.22
C ASP A 21 32.72 -23.80 -0.76
N TYR A 22 31.94 -24.54 0.02
CA TYR A 22 32.27 -24.93 1.39
C TYR A 22 33.57 -25.78 1.43
N GLN A 23 33.73 -26.76 0.54
CA GLN A 23 34.96 -27.55 0.40
C GLN A 23 36.19 -26.68 0.11
N ARG A 24 36.02 -25.67 -0.77
CA ARG A 24 37.11 -24.73 -1.10
C ARG A 24 37.45 -23.80 0.05
N LEU A 25 36.45 -23.38 0.84
CA LEU A 25 36.69 -22.57 2.07
C LEU A 25 37.47 -23.33 3.13
N LEU A 26 37.24 -24.64 3.27
CA LEU A 26 37.93 -25.52 4.23
C LEU A 26 39.28 -26.07 3.71
N SER A 27 39.73 -25.66 2.52
CA SER A 27 41.01 -26.12 1.98
C SER A 27 42.15 -25.90 2.99
N SER A 28 42.96 -26.95 3.18
CA SER A 28 44.17 -26.90 4.06
C SER A 28 45.23 -25.92 3.53
N LEU A 29 45.21 -25.66 2.20
CA LEU A 29 46.11 -24.69 1.57
C LEU A 29 45.47 -23.32 1.50
N PRO A 30 46.01 -22.29 2.20
CA PRO A 30 45.43 -20.93 2.20
C PRO A 30 45.27 -20.31 0.80
N SER A 31 46.19 -20.65 -0.13
CA SER A 31 46.15 -20.17 -1.53
C SER A 31 44.97 -20.72 -2.35
N ARG A 32 44.38 -21.84 -1.92
CA ARG A 32 43.21 -22.48 -2.56
C ARG A 32 41.88 -22.04 -1.93
N ARG A 33 41.91 -21.34 -0.79
CA ARG A 33 40.69 -20.87 -0.12
C ARG A 33 40.00 -19.82 -0.98
N LEU A 34 38.69 -19.92 -1.06
CA LEU A 34 37.89 -18.88 -1.70
C LEU A 34 37.97 -17.55 -0.90
N ASN A 35 38.17 -16.45 -1.62
CA ASN A 35 37.97 -15.14 -1.08
C ASN A 35 36.45 -14.95 -0.89
N THR A 36 36.02 -14.38 0.24
CA THR A 36 34.62 -14.17 0.60
C THR A 36 33.88 -13.27 -0.40
N SER A 37 34.53 -12.23 -0.94
CA SER A 37 33.95 -11.39 -2.01
C SER A 37 33.67 -12.21 -3.26
N LYS A 38 34.63 -13.02 -3.71
CA LYS A 38 34.44 -13.92 -4.86
C LYS A 38 33.40 -15.02 -4.60
N LEU A 39 33.22 -15.43 -3.35
CA LEU A 39 32.16 -16.35 -2.97
C LEU A 39 30.77 -15.71 -3.18
N ILE A 40 30.57 -14.50 -2.71
CA ILE A 40 29.31 -13.77 -2.85
C ILE A 40 29.00 -13.54 -4.34
N ASP A 41 29.98 -13.12 -5.11
CA ASP A 41 29.79 -12.76 -6.53
C ASP A 41 29.56 -13.97 -7.44
N ASN A 42 30.11 -15.14 -7.12
CA ASN A 42 30.15 -16.30 -8.06
C ASN A 42 29.42 -17.54 -7.55
N SER A 43 29.07 -17.64 -6.27
CA SER A 43 28.41 -18.83 -5.74
C SER A 43 26.92 -18.85 -6.13
N GLU A 44 26.48 -19.99 -6.66
CA GLU A 44 25.10 -20.20 -7.08
C GLU A 44 24.08 -19.95 -5.98
N ILE A 45 24.46 -20.18 -4.70
CA ILE A 45 23.56 -19.98 -3.55
C ILE A 45 23.21 -18.50 -3.36
N PHE A 46 24.12 -17.58 -3.72
CA PHE A 46 23.90 -16.14 -3.62
C PHE A 46 23.32 -15.54 -4.91
N GLN A 47 23.38 -16.27 -6.03
CA GLN A 47 22.77 -15.88 -7.30
C GLN A 47 21.26 -16.25 -7.32
N ASN A 48 20.49 -15.61 -6.46
CA ASN A 48 19.06 -15.90 -6.35
C ASN A 48 18.23 -14.62 -6.29
N LYS A 49 16.99 -14.73 -6.72
CA LYS A 49 16.05 -13.60 -6.83
C LYS A 49 15.82 -12.83 -5.52
N LEU A 50 16.00 -13.48 -4.36
CA LEU A 50 15.87 -12.81 -3.07
C LEU A 50 17.05 -11.86 -2.85
N VAL A 51 18.26 -12.35 -3.05
CA VAL A 51 19.50 -11.54 -2.87
C VAL A 51 19.45 -10.35 -3.83
N ASP A 52 19.15 -10.59 -5.12
CA ASP A 52 19.00 -9.53 -6.12
C ASP A 52 17.94 -8.51 -5.73
N THR A 53 16.80 -8.97 -5.20
CA THR A 53 15.70 -8.10 -4.77
C THR A 53 16.13 -7.21 -3.59
N VAL A 54 16.76 -7.80 -2.57
CA VAL A 54 17.21 -7.05 -1.39
C VAL A 54 18.31 -6.08 -1.79
N HIS A 55 19.30 -6.52 -2.54
CA HIS A 55 20.39 -5.66 -3.02
C HIS A 55 19.87 -4.47 -3.85
N PHE A 56 18.95 -4.71 -4.78
CA PHE A 56 18.33 -3.64 -5.55
C PHE A 56 17.64 -2.61 -4.64
N MET A 57 16.93 -3.07 -3.61
CA MET A 57 16.24 -2.18 -2.68
C MET A 57 17.20 -1.38 -1.78
N GLU A 58 18.34 -1.95 -1.41
CA GLU A 58 19.38 -1.25 -0.65
C GLU A 58 20.02 -0.09 -1.43
N ILE A 59 20.18 -0.25 -2.74
CA ILE A 59 20.73 0.77 -3.64
C ILE A 59 19.65 1.57 -4.39
N LEU A 60 18.41 1.48 -3.94
CA LEU A 60 17.25 2.08 -4.63
C LEU A 60 17.40 3.59 -4.86
N SER A 61 18.02 4.29 -3.92
CA SER A 61 18.29 5.74 -4.02
C SER A 61 19.22 6.12 -5.18
N LEU A 62 20.09 5.19 -5.59
CA LEU A 62 21.05 5.38 -6.69
C LEU A 62 20.43 5.02 -8.06
N LYS A 63 19.27 4.39 -8.08
CA LYS A 63 18.60 3.97 -9.29
C LYS A 63 17.77 5.09 -9.90
N ASP A 64 17.65 5.11 -11.22
CA ASP A 64 16.78 6.05 -11.90
C ASP A 64 15.29 5.75 -11.69
N SER A 65 14.42 6.67 -12.11
CA SER A 65 12.97 6.53 -11.92
C SER A 65 12.37 5.36 -12.71
N VAL A 66 12.91 5.05 -13.87
CA VAL A 66 12.41 3.97 -14.75
C VAL A 66 12.78 2.61 -14.18
N GLU A 67 14.02 2.47 -13.70
CA GLU A 67 14.49 1.26 -13.02
C GLU A 67 13.65 0.99 -11.76
N ARG A 68 13.41 2.03 -10.94
CA ARG A 68 12.57 1.92 -9.73
C ARG A 68 11.15 1.52 -10.05
N ASP A 69 10.50 2.16 -11.01
CA ASP A 69 9.13 1.84 -11.43
C ASP A 69 9.02 0.39 -11.93
N THR A 70 9.96 -0.02 -12.79
CA THR A 70 10.02 -1.38 -13.33
C THR A 70 10.21 -2.42 -12.22
N PHE A 71 11.06 -2.12 -11.25
CA PHE A 71 11.30 -3.00 -10.10
C PHE A 71 10.04 -3.15 -9.25
N PHE A 72 9.40 -2.05 -8.85
CA PHE A 72 8.19 -2.11 -8.02
C PHE A 72 7.03 -2.82 -8.71
N ARG A 73 6.90 -2.71 -10.03
CA ARG A 73 5.90 -3.48 -10.79
C ARG A 73 6.16 -4.99 -10.73
N LYS A 74 7.40 -5.42 -10.73
CA LYS A 74 7.81 -6.85 -10.67
C LYS A 74 7.81 -7.40 -9.24
N LEU A 75 8.02 -6.55 -8.24
CA LEU A 75 8.20 -6.95 -6.84
C LEU A 75 7.07 -7.84 -6.28
N PRO A 76 5.76 -7.58 -6.52
CA PRO A 76 4.70 -8.47 -6.04
C PRO A 76 4.80 -9.90 -6.57
N THR A 77 5.27 -10.08 -7.79
CA THR A 77 5.46 -11.41 -8.40
C THR A 77 6.67 -12.13 -7.79
N LEU A 78 7.75 -11.38 -7.54
CA LEU A 78 8.94 -11.90 -6.84
C LEU A 78 8.60 -12.28 -5.39
N ALA A 79 7.87 -11.42 -4.69
CA ALA A 79 7.45 -11.64 -3.31
C ALA A 79 6.59 -12.92 -3.15
N LYS A 80 5.82 -13.32 -4.18
CA LYS A 80 5.06 -14.58 -4.16
C LYS A 80 5.94 -15.82 -4.00
N GLN A 81 7.18 -15.75 -4.42
CA GLN A 81 8.16 -16.86 -4.34
C GLN A 81 8.90 -16.88 -2.99
N LEU A 82 8.75 -15.83 -2.18
CA LEU A 82 9.43 -15.69 -0.90
C LEU A 82 8.53 -16.13 0.26
N ARG A 83 9.15 -16.58 1.36
CA ARG A 83 8.44 -16.87 2.60
C ARG A 83 7.89 -15.58 3.21
N CYS A 84 6.69 -15.62 3.79
CA CYS A 84 6.05 -14.44 4.38
C CYS A 84 6.94 -13.72 5.40
N GLN A 85 7.68 -14.46 6.23
CA GLN A 85 8.62 -13.88 7.20
C GLN A 85 9.73 -13.04 6.56
N ILE A 86 10.25 -13.46 5.40
CA ILE A 86 11.26 -12.68 4.66
C ILE A 86 10.63 -11.41 4.11
N VAL A 87 9.45 -11.53 3.55
CA VAL A 87 8.69 -10.38 3.04
C VAL A 87 8.47 -9.37 4.16
N LEU A 88 7.97 -9.80 5.32
CA LEU A 88 7.71 -8.96 6.48
C LEU A 88 8.95 -8.29 7.06
N ASN A 89 10.05 -9.05 7.19
CA ASN A 89 11.21 -8.58 7.94
C ASN A 89 12.26 -7.87 7.05
N LYS A 90 12.23 -8.08 5.74
CA LYS A 90 13.19 -7.48 4.80
C LYS A 90 12.52 -6.58 3.77
N ILE A 91 11.49 -7.06 3.07
CA ILE A 91 10.88 -6.31 1.96
C ILE A 91 10.03 -5.14 2.47
N PHE A 92 9.20 -5.37 3.49
CA PHE A 92 8.31 -4.33 4.02
C PHE A 92 9.04 -3.09 4.55
N PRO A 93 10.06 -3.19 5.42
CA PRO A 93 10.79 -2.00 5.89
C PRO A 93 11.40 -1.19 4.74
N LEU A 94 11.95 -1.86 3.73
CA LEU A 94 12.53 -1.20 2.56
C LEU A 94 11.44 -0.53 1.69
N LEU A 95 10.27 -1.18 1.52
CA LEU A 95 9.13 -0.55 0.84
C LEU A 95 8.62 0.68 1.60
N THR A 96 8.51 0.60 2.91
CA THR A 96 8.09 1.74 3.75
C THR A 96 9.06 2.90 3.61
N SER A 97 10.37 2.65 3.67
CA SER A 97 11.39 3.65 3.45
C SER A 97 11.32 4.26 2.04
N ALA A 98 11.10 3.43 1.01
CA ALA A 98 10.94 3.92 -0.36
C ALA A 98 9.71 4.82 -0.53
N LEU A 99 8.63 4.57 0.21
CA LEU A 99 7.42 5.39 0.22
C LEU A 99 7.62 6.75 0.90
N GLU A 100 8.43 6.80 1.95
CA GLU A 100 8.70 8.05 2.68
C GLU A 100 9.63 9.00 1.90
N TYR A 101 10.58 8.46 1.14
CA TYR A 101 11.67 9.25 0.55
C TYR A 101 11.77 9.16 -0.99
N GLY A 102 10.85 8.48 -1.67
CA GLY A 102 11.04 8.11 -3.06
C GLY A 102 10.14 8.75 -4.10
N SER A 103 10.71 9.07 -5.26
CA SER A 103 9.98 9.55 -6.45
C SER A 103 9.11 8.48 -7.15
N ALA A 104 9.20 7.21 -6.75
CA ALA A 104 8.41 6.10 -7.28
C ALA A 104 7.34 5.61 -6.27
N ALA A 105 6.79 6.52 -5.46
CA ALA A 105 5.93 6.19 -4.34
C ALA A 105 4.61 5.51 -4.75
N ALA A 106 3.98 5.89 -5.86
CA ALA A 106 2.75 5.22 -6.32
C ALA A 106 2.95 3.76 -6.74
N PRO A 107 3.97 3.39 -7.55
CA PRO A 107 4.32 1.99 -7.80
C PRO A 107 4.72 1.22 -6.54
N ALA A 108 5.45 1.86 -5.62
CA ALA A 108 5.82 1.25 -4.34
C ALA A 108 4.60 0.98 -3.47
N LEU A 109 3.62 1.89 -3.41
CA LEU A 109 2.36 1.68 -2.70
C LEU A 109 1.56 0.52 -3.30
N ASN A 110 1.46 0.43 -4.61
CA ASN A 110 0.80 -0.69 -5.28
C ASN A 110 1.51 -2.03 -4.96
N ALA A 111 2.84 -2.02 -4.95
CA ALA A 111 3.63 -3.18 -4.55
C ALA A 111 3.39 -3.55 -3.07
N LEU A 112 3.33 -2.56 -2.16
CA LEU A 112 3.02 -2.75 -0.75
C LEU A 112 1.66 -3.42 -0.56
N LEU A 113 0.61 -2.90 -1.19
CA LEU A 113 -0.76 -3.42 -1.08
C LEU A 113 -0.87 -4.84 -1.64
N LYS A 114 -0.33 -5.09 -2.85
CA LYS A 114 -0.34 -6.42 -3.47
C LYS A 114 0.48 -7.45 -2.69
N THR A 115 1.55 -7.02 -2.04
CA THR A 115 2.37 -7.89 -1.21
C THR A 115 1.70 -8.12 0.14
N GLY A 116 1.11 -7.06 0.71
CA GLY A 116 0.38 -7.07 1.97
C GLY A 116 -0.87 -7.97 1.96
N SER A 117 -1.52 -8.15 0.81
CA SER A 117 -2.69 -9.03 0.69
C SER A 117 -2.40 -10.51 1.00
N ARG A 118 -1.13 -10.89 1.15
CA ARG A 118 -0.69 -12.24 1.53
C ARG A 118 -0.46 -12.43 3.02
N LEU A 119 -0.51 -11.35 3.76
CA LEU A 119 -0.32 -11.36 5.20
C LEU A 119 -1.60 -11.81 5.91
N SER A 120 -1.46 -12.27 7.14
CA SER A 120 -2.63 -12.42 8.00
C SER A 120 -3.27 -11.06 8.25
N VAL A 121 -4.54 -11.06 8.62
CA VAL A 121 -5.28 -9.84 8.95
C VAL A 121 -4.55 -9.06 10.05
N GLU A 122 -4.05 -9.73 11.08
CA GLU A 122 -3.33 -9.14 12.20
C GLU A 122 -2.00 -8.50 11.78
N GLU A 123 -1.22 -9.21 10.95
CA GLU A 123 0.05 -8.69 10.42
C GLU A 123 -0.18 -7.47 9.52
N PHE A 124 -1.24 -7.49 8.70
CA PHE A 124 -1.61 -6.36 7.87
C PHE A 124 -1.96 -5.14 8.73
N TYR A 125 -2.78 -5.32 9.76
CA TYR A 125 -3.15 -4.26 10.71
C TYR A 125 -1.95 -3.65 11.41
N LEU A 126 -1.03 -4.48 11.89
CA LEU A 126 0.08 -4.01 12.69
C LEU A 126 1.20 -3.36 11.86
N LYS A 127 1.43 -3.82 10.64
CA LYS A 127 2.62 -3.42 9.87
C LYS A 127 2.30 -2.57 8.66
N VAL A 128 1.21 -2.86 7.94
CA VAL A 128 0.89 -2.19 6.67
C VAL A 128 0.00 -0.97 6.89
N LEU A 129 -1.05 -1.15 7.65
CA LEU A 129 -2.09 -0.14 7.83
C LEU A 129 -1.57 1.19 8.43
N PRO A 130 -0.69 1.19 9.46
CA PRO A 130 -0.12 2.44 9.97
C PRO A 130 0.69 3.22 8.93
N THR A 131 1.40 2.51 8.05
CA THR A 131 2.14 3.15 6.94
C THR A 131 1.18 3.79 5.95
N ILE A 132 0.10 3.08 5.57
CA ILE A 132 -0.93 3.62 4.66
C ILE A 132 -1.57 4.88 5.26
N VAL A 133 -1.93 4.86 6.55
CA VAL A 133 -2.54 6.01 7.23
C VAL A 133 -1.61 7.23 7.20
N LYS A 134 -0.31 7.05 7.47
CA LYS A 134 0.68 8.13 7.38
C LYS A 134 0.78 8.72 5.97
N LEU A 135 0.64 7.89 4.93
CA LEU A 135 0.74 8.35 3.55
C LEU A 135 -0.41 9.27 3.12
N PHE A 136 -1.56 9.26 3.80
CA PHE A 136 -2.63 10.23 3.53
C PHE A 136 -2.20 11.68 3.77
N ALA A 137 -1.24 11.91 4.67
CA ALA A 137 -0.67 13.24 4.90
C ALA A 137 0.30 13.69 3.79
N SER A 138 0.62 12.84 2.82
CA SER A 138 1.49 13.19 1.70
C SER A 138 0.88 14.22 0.78
N ASN A 139 1.69 15.19 0.37
CA ASN A 139 1.31 16.18 -0.64
C ASN A 139 1.49 15.67 -2.09
N ASP A 140 2.09 14.50 -2.27
CA ASP A 140 2.29 13.92 -3.59
C ASP A 140 0.96 13.47 -4.19
N ARG A 141 0.63 14.05 -5.36
CA ARG A 141 -0.61 13.75 -6.07
C ARG A 141 -0.71 12.29 -6.51
N ALA A 142 0.41 11.67 -6.92
CA ALA A 142 0.41 10.30 -7.38
C ALA A 142 0.14 9.32 -6.23
N ILE A 143 0.69 9.60 -5.04
CA ILE A 143 0.39 8.85 -3.81
C ILE A 143 -1.09 8.98 -3.46
N ARG A 144 -1.63 10.21 -3.46
CA ARG A 144 -3.04 10.46 -3.13
C ARG A 144 -4.00 9.73 -4.07
N VAL A 145 -3.73 9.80 -5.37
CA VAL A 145 -4.51 9.07 -6.39
C VAL A 145 -4.43 7.56 -6.13
N ALA A 146 -3.23 7.02 -5.91
CA ALA A 146 -3.04 5.60 -5.66
C ALA A 146 -3.74 5.14 -4.37
N LEU A 147 -3.68 5.93 -3.29
CA LEU A 147 -4.42 5.63 -2.05
C LEU A 147 -5.93 5.54 -2.31
N LEU A 148 -6.52 6.55 -2.95
CA LEU A 148 -7.96 6.57 -3.20
C LEU A 148 -8.40 5.45 -4.17
N GLN A 149 -7.60 5.12 -5.19
CA GLN A 149 -7.89 4.02 -6.12
C GLN A 149 -7.91 2.64 -5.43
N HIS A 150 -7.08 2.45 -4.42
CA HIS A 150 -6.94 1.17 -3.72
C HIS A 150 -7.67 1.10 -2.38
N ILE A 151 -8.48 2.11 -2.03
CA ILE A 151 -9.14 2.21 -0.73
C ILE A 151 -10.01 1.00 -0.38
N VAL A 152 -10.59 0.36 -1.37
CA VAL A 152 -11.41 -0.86 -1.20
C VAL A 152 -10.61 -2.02 -0.59
N GLN A 153 -9.28 -2.05 -0.80
CA GLN A 153 -8.42 -3.12 -0.30
C GLN A 153 -8.08 -3.00 1.19
N TYR A 154 -8.14 -1.78 1.75
CA TYR A 154 -7.69 -1.51 3.13
C TYR A 154 -8.64 -0.59 3.92
N GLY A 155 -9.66 -0.05 3.29
CA GLY A 155 -10.56 0.92 3.93
C GLY A 155 -11.49 0.27 4.97
N GLU A 156 -11.92 -0.97 4.73
CA GLU A 156 -12.80 -1.66 5.66
C GLU A 156 -12.14 -1.95 7.02
N PRO A 157 -10.90 -2.44 7.09
CA PRO A 157 -10.18 -2.61 8.34
C PRO A 157 -9.88 -1.32 9.12
N LEU A 158 -9.95 -0.14 8.54
CA LEU A 158 -9.73 1.11 9.27
C LEU A 158 -10.79 1.33 10.36
N SER A 159 -10.36 1.61 11.58
CA SER A 159 -11.30 1.97 12.66
C SER A 159 -11.96 3.33 12.37
N ALA A 160 -13.18 3.54 12.93
CA ALA A 160 -13.89 4.81 12.77
C ALA A 160 -13.04 6.00 13.27
N GLN A 161 -12.37 5.86 14.40
CA GLN A 161 -11.51 6.90 14.94
C GLN A 161 -10.36 7.27 14.00
N VAL A 162 -9.66 6.28 13.44
CA VAL A 162 -8.56 6.52 12.48
C VAL A 162 -9.08 7.19 11.21
N VAL A 163 -10.25 6.74 10.72
CA VAL A 163 -10.88 7.35 9.54
C VAL A 163 -11.23 8.81 9.82
N ASP A 164 -11.86 9.09 10.94
CA ASP A 164 -12.36 10.41 11.29
C ASP A 164 -11.23 11.41 11.57
N ASP A 165 -10.23 11.00 12.35
CA ASP A 165 -9.17 11.88 12.85
C ASP A 165 -7.97 12.00 11.90
N GLN A 166 -7.60 10.92 11.19
CA GLN A 166 -6.34 10.85 10.47
C GLN A 166 -6.50 10.73 8.95
N VAL A 167 -7.57 10.10 8.46
CA VAL A 167 -7.75 9.86 7.01
C VAL A 167 -8.63 10.93 6.38
N TYR A 168 -9.81 11.16 6.94
CA TYR A 168 -10.80 12.06 6.36
C TYR A 168 -10.30 13.50 6.14
N PRO A 169 -9.56 14.16 7.06
CA PRO A 169 -9.08 15.53 6.82
C PRO A 169 -8.23 15.64 5.55
N HIS A 170 -7.44 14.62 5.25
CA HIS A 170 -6.61 14.58 4.04
C HIS A 170 -7.42 14.21 2.79
N VAL A 171 -8.36 13.28 2.89
CA VAL A 171 -9.26 12.91 1.80
C VAL A 171 -10.12 14.09 1.39
N ALA A 172 -10.66 14.84 2.33
CA ALA A 172 -11.52 16.00 2.08
C ALA A 172 -10.82 17.11 1.27
N THR A 173 -9.49 17.25 1.36
CA THR A 173 -8.76 18.19 0.51
C THR A 173 -8.90 17.90 -0.99
N GLY A 174 -9.23 16.67 -1.36
CA GLY A 174 -9.48 16.25 -2.74
C GLY A 174 -10.68 16.95 -3.38
N PHE A 175 -11.65 17.40 -2.59
CA PHE A 175 -12.82 18.17 -3.09
C PHE A 175 -12.45 19.56 -3.62
N SER A 176 -11.43 20.20 -3.05
CA SER A 176 -10.98 21.53 -3.45
C SER A 176 -9.91 21.50 -4.54
N GLY A 177 -9.52 20.32 -5.00
CA GLY A 177 -8.50 20.17 -6.04
C GLY A 177 -9.00 20.56 -7.42
N THR A 178 -8.09 21.07 -8.27
CA THR A 178 -8.41 21.47 -9.67
C THR A 178 -8.73 20.29 -10.58
N SER A 179 -8.37 19.05 -10.19
CA SER A 179 -8.56 17.84 -11.00
C SER A 179 -9.92 17.21 -10.76
N ALA A 180 -10.78 17.20 -11.78
CA ALA A 180 -12.07 16.49 -11.79
C ALA A 180 -11.90 15.00 -11.44
N PHE A 181 -10.86 14.36 -11.98
CA PHE A 181 -10.53 12.98 -11.68
C PHE A 181 -10.27 12.72 -10.19
N LEU A 182 -9.55 13.63 -9.52
CA LEU A 182 -9.29 13.48 -8.07
C LEU A 182 -10.57 13.71 -7.25
N ARG A 183 -11.43 14.67 -7.65
CA ARG A 183 -12.74 14.88 -7.02
C ARG A 183 -13.62 13.64 -7.14
N GLU A 184 -13.66 13.03 -8.33
CA GLU A 184 -14.41 11.79 -8.56
C GLU A 184 -13.90 10.63 -7.69
N LEU A 185 -12.58 10.42 -7.62
CA LEU A 185 -11.99 9.39 -6.75
C LEU A 185 -12.28 9.65 -5.27
N THR A 186 -12.25 10.92 -4.86
CA THR A 186 -12.59 11.32 -3.49
C THR A 186 -14.04 10.93 -3.16
N LEU A 187 -14.99 11.23 -4.04
CA LEU A 187 -16.40 10.85 -3.87
C LEU A 187 -16.57 9.33 -3.78
N LYS A 188 -15.92 8.58 -4.67
CA LYS A 188 -15.99 7.11 -4.68
C LYS A 188 -15.39 6.50 -3.41
N SER A 189 -14.30 7.05 -2.91
CA SER A 189 -13.67 6.57 -1.68
C SER A 189 -14.53 6.79 -0.45
N LEU A 190 -15.31 7.86 -0.43
CA LEU A 190 -16.20 8.19 0.69
C LEU A 190 -17.42 7.28 0.79
N LEU A 191 -17.79 6.55 -0.25
CA LEU A 191 -18.81 5.50 -0.14
C LEU A 191 -18.45 4.46 0.94
N LEU A 192 -17.15 4.17 1.10
CA LEU A 192 -16.64 3.24 2.09
C LEU A 192 -16.32 3.90 3.44
N LEU A 193 -15.87 5.16 3.42
CA LEU A 193 -15.40 5.87 4.61
C LEU A 193 -16.53 6.59 5.37
N ALA A 194 -17.55 7.09 4.67
CA ALA A 194 -18.59 7.91 5.27
C ALA A 194 -19.34 7.25 6.44
N PRO A 195 -19.65 5.92 6.42
CA PRO A 195 -20.26 5.26 7.59
C PRO A 195 -19.41 5.28 8.87
N LYS A 196 -18.11 5.58 8.74
CA LYS A 196 -17.14 5.63 9.84
C LYS A 196 -16.87 7.05 10.35
N LEU A 197 -17.46 8.06 9.70
CA LEU A 197 -17.27 9.46 10.08
C LEU A 197 -18.13 9.81 11.30
N SER A 198 -17.58 10.67 12.14
CA SER A 198 -18.35 11.31 13.20
C SER A 198 -19.41 12.24 12.61
N GLN A 199 -20.48 12.50 13.37
CA GLN A 199 -21.51 13.44 12.97
C GLN A 199 -20.94 14.84 12.68
N ARG A 200 -19.88 15.22 13.39
CA ARG A 200 -19.18 16.49 13.16
C ARG A 200 -18.59 16.58 11.76
N ASN A 201 -17.92 15.52 11.30
CA ASN A 201 -17.30 15.50 9.97
C ASN A 201 -18.32 15.24 8.88
N LEU A 202 -19.32 14.40 9.15
CA LEU A 202 -20.39 14.10 8.21
C LEU A 202 -21.22 15.36 7.90
N SER A 203 -21.84 15.97 8.90
CA SER A 203 -22.73 17.11 8.76
C SER A 203 -22.00 18.43 8.62
N GLY A 204 -20.95 18.64 9.42
CA GLY A 204 -20.22 19.89 9.46
C GLY A 204 -19.32 20.15 8.25
N SER A 205 -18.75 19.12 7.66
CA SER A 205 -17.73 19.22 6.61
C SER A 205 -18.17 18.58 5.31
N LEU A 206 -18.48 17.28 5.29
CA LEU A 206 -18.78 16.54 4.07
C LEU A 206 -19.97 17.13 3.33
N LEU A 207 -21.08 17.39 4.02
CA LEU A 207 -22.27 17.94 3.40
C LEU A 207 -22.03 19.30 2.73
N LYS A 208 -21.15 20.13 3.31
CA LYS A 208 -20.77 21.42 2.70
C LYS A 208 -19.98 21.25 1.39
N TYR A 209 -19.14 20.23 1.31
CA TYR A 209 -18.46 19.92 0.04
C TYR A 209 -19.43 19.38 -0.98
N LEU A 210 -20.28 18.43 -0.61
CA LEU A 210 -21.27 17.84 -1.53
C LEU A 210 -22.25 18.89 -2.07
N SER A 211 -22.64 19.88 -1.27
CA SER A 211 -23.51 20.98 -1.70
C SER A 211 -22.90 21.86 -2.80
N LYS A 212 -21.60 21.90 -2.94
CA LYS A 212 -20.90 22.66 -3.98
C LYS A 212 -20.70 21.83 -5.25
N LEU A 213 -20.53 20.52 -5.12
CA LEU A 213 -20.17 19.64 -6.22
C LEU A 213 -21.37 19.29 -7.14
N HIS A 214 -22.59 19.52 -6.71
CA HIS A 214 -23.77 19.18 -7.51
C HIS A 214 -23.93 19.99 -8.81
N VAL A 215 -23.24 21.11 -8.94
CA VAL A 215 -23.26 21.98 -10.13
C VAL A 215 -22.11 21.68 -11.11
N GLU A 216 -21.26 20.72 -10.79
CA GLU A 216 -20.11 20.36 -11.60
C GLU A 216 -20.43 19.40 -12.77
N GLU A 217 -19.39 18.78 -13.32
CA GLU A 217 -19.48 17.85 -14.43
C GLU A 217 -20.41 16.64 -14.15
N PRO A 218 -21.03 16.03 -15.18
CA PRO A 218 -22.02 14.95 -15.01
C PRO A 218 -21.52 13.79 -14.13
N ALA A 219 -20.27 13.37 -14.31
CA ALA A 219 -19.69 12.28 -13.52
C ALA A 219 -19.60 12.63 -12.03
N ILE A 220 -19.23 13.88 -11.70
CA ILE A 220 -19.14 14.36 -10.32
C ILE A 220 -20.54 14.46 -9.73
N ARG A 221 -21.51 15.01 -10.45
CA ARG A 221 -22.92 15.08 -10.01
C ARG A 221 -23.47 13.69 -9.69
N THR A 222 -23.29 12.73 -10.59
CA THR A 222 -23.75 11.35 -10.39
C THR A 222 -23.13 10.72 -9.13
N ASN A 223 -21.82 10.81 -8.97
CA ASN A 223 -21.15 10.26 -7.78
C ASN A 223 -21.54 11.01 -6.49
N THR A 224 -21.81 12.32 -6.57
CA THR A 224 -22.33 13.10 -5.43
C THR A 224 -23.72 12.61 -5.03
N THR A 225 -24.62 12.38 -5.99
CA THR A 225 -25.97 11.84 -5.75
C THR A 225 -25.90 10.45 -5.12
N ILE A 226 -25.06 9.57 -5.65
CA ILE A 226 -24.88 8.22 -5.10
C ILE A 226 -24.37 8.30 -3.65
N LEU A 227 -23.39 9.14 -3.38
CA LEU A 227 -22.86 9.29 -2.02
C LEU A 227 -23.92 9.85 -1.06
N LEU A 228 -24.67 10.87 -1.48
CA LEU A 228 -25.79 11.42 -0.69
C LEU A 228 -26.83 10.37 -0.32
N GLY A 229 -27.22 9.53 -1.29
CA GLY A 229 -28.13 8.41 -1.04
C GLY A 229 -27.58 7.42 0.01
N ASN A 230 -26.29 7.09 -0.08
CA ASN A 230 -25.66 6.16 0.86
C ASN A 230 -25.50 6.72 2.28
N ILE A 231 -25.30 8.03 2.42
CA ILE A 231 -25.13 8.66 3.76
C ILE A 231 -26.47 9.11 4.37
N ALA A 232 -27.55 9.07 3.63
CA ALA A 232 -28.87 9.55 4.07
C ALA A 232 -29.30 8.95 5.42
N SER A 233 -29.07 7.64 5.62
CA SER A 233 -29.39 6.95 6.88
C SER A 233 -28.56 7.39 8.10
N TYR A 234 -27.46 8.09 7.88
CA TYR A 234 -26.58 8.61 8.93
C TYR A 234 -26.84 10.11 9.24
N LEU A 235 -27.72 10.76 8.46
CA LEU A 235 -28.08 12.15 8.64
C LEU A 235 -29.29 12.30 9.58
N ASN A 236 -29.32 13.39 10.35
CA ASN A 236 -30.48 13.72 11.14
C ASN A 236 -31.61 14.36 10.28
N MET A 237 -32.80 14.48 10.85
CA MET A 237 -34.00 14.94 10.13
C MET A 237 -33.84 16.39 9.59
N LEU A 238 -33.15 17.26 10.30
CA LEU A 238 -32.93 18.66 9.88
C LEU A 238 -31.94 18.72 8.69
N GLU A 239 -30.93 17.89 8.72
CA GLU A 239 -29.95 17.75 7.62
C GLU A 239 -30.61 17.17 6.38
N MET A 240 -31.45 16.16 6.55
CA MET A 240 -32.26 15.59 5.46
C MET A 240 -33.19 16.65 4.84
N LEU A 241 -33.89 17.42 5.65
CA LEU A 241 -34.75 18.52 5.16
C LEU A 241 -33.95 19.61 4.44
N PHE A 242 -32.78 19.95 4.93
CA PHE A 242 -31.89 20.88 4.23
C PHE A 242 -31.49 20.36 2.84
N PHE A 243 -31.22 19.07 2.75
CA PHE A 243 -30.87 18.44 1.47
C PHE A 243 -32.05 18.29 0.52
N THR A 244 -33.22 17.86 1.00
CA THR A 244 -34.42 17.74 0.16
C THR A 244 -34.84 19.08 -0.43
N ASN A 245 -34.77 20.16 0.35
CA ASN A 245 -35.07 21.52 -0.14
C ASN A 245 -34.03 22.05 -1.15
N ARG A 246 -32.77 21.68 -0.99
CA ARG A 246 -31.67 22.16 -1.84
C ARG A 246 -31.49 21.33 -3.11
N PHE A 247 -31.85 20.06 -3.06
CA PHE A 247 -31.64 19.08 -4.14
C PHE A 247 -32.90 18.23 -4.38
N PRO A 248 -34.04 18.83 -4.78
CA PRO A 248 -35.31 18.11 -4.94
C PRO A 248 -35.20 16.93 -5.91
N MET A 249 -34.42 17.08 -6.98
CA MET A 249 -34.19 16.02 -7.99
C MET A 249 -33.42 14.80 -7.48
N ILE A 250 -32.73 14.91 -6.35
CA ILE A 250 -31.90 13.82 -5.77
C ILE A 250 -32.73 13.02 -4.76
N CYS A 251 -33.72 13.61 -4.15
CA CYS A 251 -34.41 13.05 -2.99
C CYS A 251 -35.69 12.25 -3.38
N GLU A 252 -36.23 12.43 -4.58
CA GLU A 252 -37.38 11.62 -5.03
C GLU A 252 -37.14 10.11 -4.96
N PRO A 253 -35.96 9.56 -5.37
CA PRO A 253 -35.70 8.12 -5.23
C PRO A 253 -35.43 7.67 -3.79
N VAL A 254 -34.83 8.53 -2.94
CA VAL A 254 -34.39 8.16 -1.58
C VAL A 254 -35.57 8.04 -0.62
N LEU A 255 -36.62 8.85 -0.79
CA LEU A 255 -37.82 8.79 0.03
C LEU A 255 -38.70 7.56 -0.27
N LEU A 256 -38.57 6.95 -1.43
CA LEU A 256 -39.31 5.75 -1.82
C LEU A 256 -38.74 4.44 -1.20
N TYR A 257 -37.51 4.46 -0.70
CA TYR A 257 -36.85 3.29 -0.07
C TYR A 257 -36.78 3.32 1.47
N SER A 258 -37.32 4.38 2.10
CA SER A 258 -37.30 4.53 3.56
C SER A 258 -38.71 4.38 4.22
N SER A 259 -39.70 3.90 3.46
CA SER A 259 -41.06 3.56 3.94
C SER A 259 -41.27 2.07 4.10
#